data_0f699ed17fb275a5103a06d2726726d4
#
_entry.id   0f699ed17fb275a5103a06d2726726d4
#
_cell.length_a   1.000
_cell.length_b   1.000
_cell.length_c   1.000
_cell.angle_alpha   90.00
_cell.angle_beta   90.00
_cell.angle_gamma   90.00
#
_symmetry.space_group_name_H-M   'P 1'
#
loop_
_entity.id
_entity.type
_entity.pdbx_description
1 polymer ?
#
loop_
_entity_poly.entity_id
_entity_poly.type
_entity_poly.pdbx_seq_one_letter_code
_entity_poly.pdbx_strand_id
1 'polypeptide(L)'
;MRFVSAGALAACLWAVVVAAPQNPPPPPPPPVPTVTPTATVTPLPAVTTPTVTPTPAATPDPTPTVSFDDWLTAVRAEAVTRGIKEATLDLAFTGLTPDPVIIARDRTQPELTQSLDDYVTARLNPKTLARAAEVARTDKDVIERVRATYGIPGPIMVAIWGLESNFGQFTGVRPVITALATLAYDGRRPALFRSELFQALAIVDKGLVNLPEFNGSWAGAIGQPQFMPSSFLKYAVDFDGDGKIDIWTSPADVLGSMANYLKTAGWTEGARWGREVKISKTVMAKIEKAVPMRSTGCRARREMTQARPVSEWRDLGVLEMDGTKLPAASLSASLVRGQKRNFLVYQNYQAIIEYNCSNAYAVSVGLIADKIARETPAK
;
A
#
# COMPACT_ATOMS: atom_id res chain seq x y z
N MET A 1 -65.51 -46.54 -27.44
CA MET A 1 -65.79 -47.84 -26.79
C MET A 1 -64.46 -48.42 -26.33
N ARG A 2 -64.42 -48.83 -25.06
CA ARG A 2 -63.35 -49.56 -24.30
C ARG A 2 -62.12 -48.78 -23.90
N PHE A 3 -62.17 -48.35 -22.64
CA PHE A 3 -61.02 -48.01 -21.77
C PHE A 3 -60.21 -49.25 -21.41
N VAL A 4 -58.87 -49.14 -21.42
CA VAL A 4 -58.02 -50.04 -20.71
C VAL A 4 -57.07 -49.18 -19.87
N SER A 5 -57.17 -49.32 -18.55
CA SER A 5 -56.30 -48.74 -17.55
C SER A 5 -54.99 -49.53 -17.44
N ALA A 6 -53.87 -48.87 -17.36
CA ALA A 6 -52.59 -49.47 -17.00
C ALA A 6 -52.11 -48.84 -15.71
N GLY A 7 -51.99 -49.64 -14.65
CA GLY A 7 -51.50 -49.29 -13.35
C GLY A 7 -50.03 -49.04 -13.30
N ALA A 8 -49.60 -48.02 -12.58
CA ALA A 8 -48.23 -47.71 -12.32
C ALA A 8 -47.77 -48.44 -11.03
N LEU A 9 -46.78 -49.34 -11.16
CA LEU A 9 -46.05 -49.91 -10.03
C LEU A 9 -44.99 -48.89 -9.58
N ALA A 10 -45.11 -48.42 -8.33
CA ALA A 10 -44.08 -47.64 -7.67
C ALA A 10 -43.00 -48.58 -7.09
N ALA A 11 -41.79 -48.50 -7.62
CA ALA A 11 -40.62 -49.17 -7.07
C ALA A 11 -39.92 -48.23 -6.07
N CYS A 12 -39.96 -48.54 -4.77
CA CYS A 12 -39.18 -47.89 -3.74
C CYS A 12 -37.71 -48.32 -3.83
N LEU A 13 -36.84 -47.41 -4.30
CA LEU A 13 -35.38 -47.56 -4.21
C LEU A 13 -34.91 -47.00 -2.86
N TRP A 14 -34.45 -47.89 -1.98
CA TRP A 14 -33.75 -47.51 -0.76
C TRP A 14 -32.30 -47.13 -1.13
N ALA A 15 -31.94 -45.83 -1.04
CA ALA A 15 -30.57 -45.39 -1.15
C ALA A 15 -29.82 -45.67 0.19
N VAL A 16 -28.88 -46.59 0.17
CA VAL A 16 -27.94 -46.80 1.27
C VAL A 16 -26.93 -45.66 1.21
N VAL A 17 -27.01 -44.73 2.17
CA VAL A 17 -26.00 -43.72 2.38
C VAL A 17 -24.80 -44.35 3.08
N VAL A 18 -23.72 -44.61 2.33
CA VAL A 18 -22.45 -45.01 2.89
C VAL A 18 -21.76 -43.77 3.43
N ALA A 19 -21.67 -43.66 4.75
CA ALA A 19 -20.93 -42.58 5.41
C ALA A 19 -19.42 -42.73 5.10
N ALA A 20 -18.83 -41.67 4.57
CA ALA A 20 -17.37 -41.59 4.38
C ALA A 20 -16.63 -41.59 5.75
N PRO A 21 -15.46 -42.21 5.88
CA PRO A 21 -14.70 -42.20 7.11
C PRO A 21 -14.26 -40.78 7.45
N GLN A 22 -14.60 -40.31 8.65
CA GLN A 22 -14.12 -39.04 9.17
C GLN A 22 -12.63 -39.17 9.55
N ASN A 23 -11.80 -38.28 9.02
CA ASN A 23 -10.40 -38.17 9.42
C ASN A 23 -10.32 -37.74 10.90
N PRO A 24 -9.40 -38.31 11.69
CA PRO A 24 -9.18 -37.85 13.06
C PRO A 24 -8.68 -36.41 13.09
N PRO A 25 -9.00 -35.63 14.15
CA PRO A 25 -8.52 -34.25 14.27
C PRO A 25 -6.98 -34.22 14.35
N PRO A 26 -6.35 -33.16 13.83
CA PRO A 26 -4.89 -33.02 13.88
C PRO A 26 -4.40 -32.94 15.35
N PRO A 27 -3.20 -33.41 15.65
CA PRO A 27 -2.61 -33.32 16.98
C PRO A 27 -2.37 -31.87 17.38
N PRO A 28 -2.40 -31.56 18.70
CA PRO A 28 -2.13 -30.21 19.19
C PRO A 28 -0.70 -29.79 18.87
N PRO A 29 -0.46 -28.47 18.63
CA PRO A 29 0.87 -27.96 18.34
C PRO A 29 1.82 -28.17 19.54
N PRO A 30 3.12 -28.37 19.28
CA PRO A 30 4.12 -28.54 20.34
C PRO A 30 4.26 -27.24 21.16
N PRO A 31 4.64 -27.33 22.44
CA PRO A 31 4.80 -26.16 23.31
C PRO A 31 5.91 -25.24 22.78
N VAL A 32 5.63 -23.94 22.81
CA VAL A 32 6.58 -22.89 22.40
C VAL A 32 7.75 -22.88 23.41
N PRO A 33 9.01 -22.93 22.97
CA PRO A 33 10.15 -22.83 23.87
C PRO A 33 10.21 -21.43 24.51
N THR A 34 10.27 -21.40 25.84
CA THR A 34 10.49 -20.18 26.63
C THR A 34 11.92 -19.70 26.41
N VAL A 35 12.08 -18.58 25.70
CA VAL A 35 13.39 -17.95 25.47
C VAL A 35 13.70 -17.04 26.66
N THR A 36 14.68 -17.40 27.45
CA THR A 36 15.26 -16.56 28.50
C THR A 36 16.07 -15.44 27.87
N PRO A 37 15.86 -14.15 28.19
CA PRO A 37 16.66 -13.07 27.61
C PRO A 37 17.97 -12.92 28.38
N THR A 38 19.07 -13.35 27.77
CA THR A 38 20.42 -12.95 28.24
C THR A 38 21.25 -12.58 27.00
N ALA A 39 21.25 -11.32 26.63
CA ALA A 39 22.27 -10.76 25.75
C ALA A 39 22.62 -9.35 26.24
N THR A 40 23.81 -9.24 26.79
CA THR A 40 24.48 -7.99 27.16
C THR A 40 24.75 -7.18 25.92
N VAL A 41 24.16 -5.98 25.82
CA VAL A 41 24.34 -5.05 24.69
C VAL A 41 25.68 -4.33 24.90
N THR A 42 26.64 -4.59 24.02
CA THR A 42 27.90 -3.82 23.93
C THR A 42 27.60 -2.50 23.22
N PRO A 43 28.02 -1.33 23.75
CA PRO A 43 27.83 -0.03 23.08
C PRO A 43 28.66 0.07 21.82
N LEU A 44 28.04 0.51 20.71
CA LEU A 44 28.71 0.87 19.46
C LEU A 44 29.51 2.18 19.63
N PRO A 45 30.63 2.34 18.96
CA PRO A 45 31.47 3.56 19.05
C PRO A 45 30.73 4.78 18.51
N ALA A 46 30.94 5.93 19.17
CA ALA A 46 30.36 7.22 18.81
C ALA A 46 30.78 7.66 17.40
N VAL A 47 29.79 7.85 16.53
CA VAL A 47 29.97 8.49 15.23
C VAL A 47 30.06 9.99 15.43
N THR A 48 31.17 10.59 15.04
CA THR A 48 31.37 12.04 15.01
C THR A 48 30.40 12.68 14.03
N THR A 49 29.53 13.55 14.53
CA THR A 49 28.56 14.33 13.75
C THR A 49 29.28 15.40 12.91
N PRO A 50 29.01 15.48 11.58
CA PRO A 50 29.43 16.66 10.82
C PRO A 50 28.58 17.87 11.24
N THR A 51 29.23 19.02 11.39
CA THR A 51 28.64 20.31 11.70
C THR A 51 27.62 20.69 10.62
N VAL A 52 26.35 20.65 10.96
CA VAL A 52 25.25 21.05 10.06
C VAL A 52 25.10 22.56 10.15
N THR A 53 25.26 23.25 9.03
CA THR A 53 24.89 24.67 8.87
C THR A 53 23.39 24.82 9.20
N PRO A 54 22.96 25.81 10.02
CA PRO A 54 21.58 25.93 10.42
C PRO A 54 20.69 26.20 9.21
N THR A 55 19.79 25.27 8.94
CA THR A 55 18.64 25.46 8.03
C THR A 55 17.79 26.62 8.56
N PRO A 56 17.22 27.49 7.69
CA PRO A 56 16.32 28.56 8.12
C PRO A 56 15.22 27.98 9.01
N ALA A 57 14.96 28.64 10.14
CA ALA A 57 13.95 28.22 11.10
C ALA A 57 12.61 27.98 10.39
N ALA A 58 12.09 26.77 10.53
CA ALA A 58 10.75 26.42 10.07
C ALA A 58 9.77 27.38 10.76
N THR A 59 8.82 27.92 9.99
CA THR A 59 7.67 28.67 10.53
C THR A 59 7.04 27.79 11.60
N PRO A 60 6.74 28.30 12.81
CA PRO A 60 6.11 27.51 13.86
C PRO A 60 4.82 26.89 13.31
N ASP A 61 4.65 25.58 13.49
CA ASP A 61 3.40 24.91 13.14
C ASP A 61 2.25 25.59 13.91
N PRO A 62 1.07 25.79 13.31
CA PRO A 62 -0.03 26.45 13.97
C PRO A 62 -0.46 25.63 15.19
N THR A 63 -0.30 26.21 16.36
CA THR A 63 -0.86 25.63 17.60
C THR A 63 -2.39 25.69 17.51
N PRO A 64 -3.11 24.61 17.87
CA PRO A 64 -4.56 24.63 17.91
C PRO A 64 -5.05 25.80 18.79
N THR A 65 -6.01 26.55 18.29
CA THR A 65 -6.55 27.74 18.98
C THR A 65 -7.68 27.41 19.97
N VAL A 66 -8.20 26.18 19.94
CA VAL A 66 -9.28 25.67 20.80
C VAL A 66 -8.79 24.46 21.59
N SER A 67 -9.41 24.16 22.73
CA SER A 67 -9.09 22.96 23.51
C SER A 67 -9.43 21.69 22.70
N PHE A 68 -8.81 20.57 23.05
CA PHE A 68 -9.12 19.29 22.40
C PHE A 68 -10.58 18.89 22.64
N ASP A 69 -11.11 19.13 23.82
CA ASP A 69 -12.49 18.79 24.18
C ASP A 69 -13.51 19.61 23.39
N ASP A 70 -13.27 20.92 23.22
CA ASP A 70 -14.12 21.77 22.37
C ASP A 70 -14.07 21.34 20.92
N TRP A 71 -12.86 21.02 20.43
CA TRP A 71 -12.66 20.51 19.08
C TRP A 71 -13.37 19.16 18.89
N LEU A 72 -13.25 18.23 19.84
CA LEU A 72 -13.90 16.93 19.79
C LEU A 72 -15.42 17.03 19.83
N THR A 73 -15.95 17.98 20.61
CA THR A 73 -17.38 18.32 20.64
C THR A 73 -17.87 18.76 19.24
N ALA A 74 -17.12 19.63 18.57
CA ALA A 74 -17.44 20.03 17.19
C ALA A 74 -17.32 18.89 16.19
N VAL A 75 -16.32 18.00 16.36
CA VAL A 75 -16.18 16.78 15.53
C VAL A 75 -17.38 15.85 15.72
N ARG A 76 -17.82 15.66 16.98
CA ARG A 76 -18.99 14.85 17.30
C ARG A 76 -20.24 15.37 16.60
N ALA A 77 -20.52 16.65 16.73
CA ALA A 77 -21.67 17.26 16.08
C ALA A 77 -21.66 17.08 14.56
N GLU A 78 -20.50 17.25 13.93
CA GLU A 78 -20.34 17.02 12.49
C GLU A 78 -20.51 15.52 12.12
N ALA A 79 -19.98 14.58 12.94
CA ALA A 79 -20.13 13.15 12.72
C ALA A 79 -21.61 12.73 12.72
N VAL A 80 -22.41 13.27 13.66
CA VAL A 80 -23.87 13.02 13.70
C VAL A 80 -24.55 13.54 12.42
N THR A 81 -24.20 14.75 11.94
CA THR A 81 -24.75 15.26 10.67
C THR A 81 -24.35 14.43 9.46
N ARG A 82 -23.25 13.68 9.54
CA ARG A 82 -22.79 12.71 8.52
C ARG A 82 -23.45 11.34 8.67
N GLY A 83 -24.33 11.14 9.64
CA GLY A 83 -25.08 9.91 9.87
C GLY A 83 -24.37 8.85 10.72
N ILE A 84 -23.27 9.20 11.41
CA ILE A 84 -22.65 8.31 12.39
C ILE A 84 -23.50 8.26 13.66
N LYS A 85 -23.78 7.07 14.15
CA LYS A 85 -24.61 6.86 15.34
C LYS A 85 -23.93 7.39 16.60
N GLU A 86 -24.73 7.99 17.51
CA GLU A 86 -24.26 8.47 18.81
C GLU A 86 -23.54 7.35 19.60
N ALA A 87 -24.08 6.14 19.62
CA ALA A 87 -23.47 5.00 20.30
C ALA A 87 -22.07 4.66 19.77
N THR A 88 -21.83 4.81 18.47
CA THR A 88 -20.48 4.64 17.89
C THR A 88 -19.54 5.73 18.37
N LEU A 89 -20.02 6.99 18.45
CA LEU A 89 -19.22 8.12 18.93
C LEU A 89 -18.93 8.01 20.42
N ASP A 90 -19.88 7.52 21.23
CA ASP A 90 -19.66 7.27 22.65
C ASP A 90 -18.52 6.27 22.88
N LEU A 91 -18.51 5.17 22.11
CA LEU A 91 -17.43 4.18 22.18
C LEU A 91 -16.10 4.74 21.65
N ALA A 92 -16.12 5.42 20.52
CA ALA A 92 -14.91 5.88 19.84
C ALA A 92 -14.21 7.04 20.54
N PHE A 93 -14.95 7.88 21.26
CA PHE A 93 -14.43 9.10 21.90
C PHE A 93 -14.24 8.98 23.40
N THR A 94 -14.66 7.86 24.02
CA THR A 94 -14.42 7.62 25.46
C THR A 94 -12.93 7.60 25.76
N GLY A 95 -12.46 8.51 26.61
CA GLY A 95 -11.06 8.62 27.02
C GLY A 95 -10.10 9.03 25.90
N LEU A 96 -10.61 9.51 24.77
CA LEU A 96 -9.78 9.94 23.64
C LEU A 96 -8.98 11.19 24.00
N THR A 97 -7.67 11.11 23.84
CA THR A 97 -6.73 12.22 24.04
C THR A 97 -5.70 12.25 22.92
N PRO A 98 -5.13 13.43 22.57
CA PRO A 98 -4.05 13.50 21.58
C PRO A 98 -2.81 12.73 22.05
N ASP A 99 -2.20 11.96 21.13
CA ASP A 99 -0.97 11.22 21.40
C ASP A 99 0.26 12.05 20.96
N PRO A 100 1.09 12.54 21.90
CA PRO A 100 2.25 13.36 21.58
C PRO A 100 3.32 12.63 20.77
N VAL A 101 3.38 11.28 20.83
CA VAL A 101 4.30 10.47 20.04
C VAL A 101 3.91 10.52 18.55
N ILE A 102 2.62 10.54 18.26
CA ILE A 102 2.11 10.68 16.88
C ILE A 102 2.47 12.04 16.31
N ILE A 103 2.27 13.11 17.10
CA ILE A 103 2.65 14.49 16.71
C ILE A 103 4.14 14.58 16.41
N ALA A 104 4.99 14.05 17.31
CA ALA A 104 6.45 14.04 17.11
C ALA A 104 6.85 13.28 15.83
N ARG A 105 6.22 12.16 15.54
CA ARG A 105 6.45 11.39 14.30
C ARG A 105 6.04 12.15 13.05
N ASP A 106 4.88 12.81 13.06
CA ASP A 106 4.42 13.61 11.91
C ASP A 106 5.42 14.74 11.57
N ARG A 107 6.07 15.31 12.58
CA ARG A 107 7.04 16.39 12.40
C ARG A 107 8.42 15.93 11.92
N THR A 108 8.82 14.71 12.24
CA THR A 108 10.18 14.21 11.93
C THR A 108 10.30 13.45 10.62
N GLN A 109 9.25 12.85 10.09
CA GLN A 109 9.13 12.06 8.85
C GLN A 109 10.47 11.81 8.09
N PRO A 110 11.34 10.93 8.57
CA PRO A 110 12.69 10.73 8.00
C PRO A 110 12.65 10.24 6.54
N GLU A 111 11.54 9.63 6.12
CA GLU A 111 11.31 9.16 4.75
C GLU A 111 11.34 10.29 3.71
N LEU A 112 11.06 11.53 4.13
CA LEU A 112 11.06 12.70 3.25
C LEU A 112 12.47 13.27 3.01
N THR A 113 13.47 12.81 3.75
CA THR A 113 14.86 13.31 3.68
C THR A 113 15.80 12.41 2.88
N GLN A 114 15.42 11.16 2.60
CA GLN A 114 16.23 10.22 1.83
C GLN A 114 16.20 10.54 0.33
N SER A 115 17.36 10.40 -0.33
CA SER A 115 17.42 10.45 -1.79
C SER A 115 16.69 9.24 -2.40
N LEU A 116 16.23 9.36 -3.66
CA LEU A 116 15.65 8.24 -4.40
C LEU A 116 16.59 7.04 -4.41
N ASP A 117 17.88 7.27 -4.70
CA ASP A 117 18.88 6.20 -4.81
C ASP A 117 19.12 5.46 -3.48
N ASP A 118 19.19 6.19 -2.37
CA ASP A 118 19.39 5.60 -1.04
C ASP A 118 18.17 4.80 -0.60
N TYR A 119 16.97 5.35 -0.82
CA TYR A 119 15.72 4.65 -0.53
C TYR A 119 15.61 3.34 -1.32
N VAL A 120 15.82 3.41 -2.64
CA VAL A 120 15.79 2.23 -3.53
C VAL A 120 16.82 1.19 -3.07
N THR A 121 18.05 1.61 -2.75
CA THR A 121 19.12 0.71 -2.28
C THR A 121 18.71 0.01 -0.98
N ALA A 122 18.14 0.74 -0.04
CA ALA A 122 17.69 0.19 1.24
C ALA A 122 16.55 -0.83 1.08
N ARG A 123 15.64 -0.64 0.11
CA ARG A 123 14.50 -1.53 -0.13
C ARG A 123 14.83 -2.76 -0.99
N LEU A 124 15.81 -2.67 -1.89
CA LEU A 124 16.25 -3.77 -2.75
C LEU A 124 17.35 -4.64 -2.10
N ASN A 125 17.36 -4.77 -0.79
CA ASN A 125 18.32 -5.62 -0.10
C ASN A 125 18.00 -7.13 -0.30
N PRO A 126 19.01 -8.02 -0.21
CA PRO A 126 18.84 -9.45 -0.48
C PRO A 126 17.75 -10.12 0.37
N LYS A 127 17.58 -9.72 1.64
CA LYS A 127 16.58 -10.28 2.55
C LYS A 127 15.15 -9.97 2.06
N THR A 128 14.89 -8.73 1.67
CA THR A 128 13.59 -8.31 1.12
C THR A 128 13.29 -9.06 -0.18
N LEU A 129 14.27 -9.17 -1.09
CA LEU A 129 14.09 -9.85 -2.38
C LEU A 129 13.85 -11.35 -2.19
N ALA A 130 14.61 -12.02 -1.32
CA ALA A 130 14.39 -13.43 -1.01
C ALA A 130 12.99 -13.70 -0.43
N ARG A 131 12.55 -12.84 0.50
CA ARG A 131 11.20 -12.97 1.07
C ARG A 131 10.11 -12.71 0.03
N ALA A 132 10.29 -11.73 -0.85
CA ALA A 132 9.37 -11.46 -1.94
C ALA A 132 9.24 -12.64 -2.91
N ALA A 133 10.37 -13.28 -3.28
CA ALA A 133 10.37 -14.48 -4.12
C ALA A 133 9.72 -15.69 -3.41
N GLU A 134 9.90 -15.82 -2.10
CA GLU A 134 9.22 -16.85 -1.30
C GLU A 134 7.70 -16.64 -1.31
N VAL A 135 7.21 -15.45 -0.96
CA VAL A 135 5.79 -15.11 -0.95
C VAL A 135 5.17 -15.30 -2.34
N ALA A 136 5.85 -14.90 -3.41
CA ALA A 136 5.38 -15.13 -4.79
C ALA A 136 5.18 -16.62 -5.12
N ARG A 137 5.90 -17.52 -4.44
CA ARG A 137 5.75 -18.98 -4.59
C ARG A 137 4.70 -19.57 -3.66
N THR A 138 4.68 -19.17 -2.39
CA THR A 138 3.75 -19.71 -1.38
C THR A 138 2.32 -19.30 -1.65
N ASP A 139 2.10 -18.05 -2.06
CA ASP A 139 0.77 -17.49 -2.33
C ASP A 139 0.41 -17.50 -3.83
N LYS A 140 1.11 -18.32 -4.63
CA LYS A 140 0.96 -18.36 -6.09
C LYS A 140 -0.48 -18.48 -6.55
N ASP A 141 -1.27 -19.36 -5.96
CA ASP A 141 -2.62 -19.66 -6.42
C ASP A 141 -3.57 -18.46 -6.20
N VAL A 142 -3.45 -17.78 -5.07
CA VAL A 142 -4.24 -16.57 -4.83
C VAL A 142 -3.76 -15.42 -5.70
N ILE A 143 -2.45 -15.25 -5.88
CA ILE A 143 -1.85 -14.24 -6.76
C ILE A 143 -2.37 -14.40 -8.20
N GLU A 144 -2.40 -15.63 -8.74
CA GLU A 144 -2.87 -15.90 -10.09
C GLU A 144 -4.39 -15.68 -10.25
N ARG A 145 -5.21 -16.04 -9.25
CA ARG A 145 -6.64 -15.72 -9.27
C ARG A 145 -6.89 -14.21 -9.29
N VAL A 146 -6.18 -13.46 -8.44
CA VAL A 146 -6.28 -11.99 -8.41
C VAL A 146 -5.79 -11.38 -9.72
N ARG A 147 -4.67 -11.86 -10.26
CA ARG A 147 -4.15 -11.44 -11.56
C ARG A 147 -5.18 -11.67 -12.69
N ALA A 148 -5.81 -12.83 -12.73
CA ALA A 148 -6.83 -13.15 -13.73
C ALA A 148 -8.05 -12.23 -13.64
N THR A 149 -8.41 -11.79 -12.42
CA THR A 149 -9.58 -10.92 -12.19
C THR A 149 -9.29 -9.46 -12.54
N TYR A 150 -8.12 -8.93 -12.13
CA TYR A 150 -7.84 -7.50 -12.22
C TYR A 150 -6.81 -7.13 -13.29
N GLY A 151 -6.06 -8.08 -13.85
CA GLY A 151 -5.00 -7.84 -14.83
C GLY A 151 -3.74 -7.20 -14.22
N ILE A 152 -3.56 -7.29 -12.89
CA ILE A 152 -2.37 -6.76 -12.20
C ILE A 152 -1.32 -7.89 -12.08
N PRO A 153 -0.08 -7.68 -12.55
CA PRO A 153 0.96 -8.70 -12.42
C PRO A 153 1.25 -9.06 -10.96
N GLY A 154 1.34 -10.35 -10.66
CA GLY A 154 1.69 -10.85 -9.32
C GLY A 154 2.92 -10.18 -8.70
N PRO A 155 4.04 -10.04 -9.43
CA PRO A 155 5.22 -9.35 -8.93
C PRO A 155 4.98 -7.91 -8.45
N ILE A 156 4.07 -7.17 -9.08
CA ILE A 156 3.71 -5.80 -8.64
C ILE A 156 2.96 -5.84 -7.31
N MET A 157 1.98 -6.74 -7.17
CA MET A 157 1.22 -6.90 -5.92
C MET A 157 2.13 -7.31 -4.76
N VAL A 158 3.00 -8.30 -4.98
CA VAL A 158 3.98 -8.76 -3.99
C VAL A 158 4.96 -7.66 -3.59
N ALA A 159 5.44 -6.84 -4.55
CA ALA A 159 6.33 -5.72 -4.26
C ALA A 159 5.65 -4.66 -3.38
N ILE A 160 4.40 -4.29 -3.67
CA ILE A 160 3.62 -3.37 -2.85
C ILE A 160 3.42 -3.96 -1.44
N TRP A 161 2.95 -5.21 -1.34
CA TRP A 161 2.73 -5.88 -0.06
C TRP A 161 3.99 -5.90 0.81
N GLY A 162 5.15 -6.18 0.20
CA GLY A 162 6.44 -6.16 0.89
C GLY A 162 6.83 -4.77 1.41
N LEU A 163 6.61 -3.73 0.61
CA LEU A 163 6.96 -2.35 0.98
C LEU A 163 6.02 -1.76 2.03
N GLU A 164 4.73 -2.11 1.99
CA GLU A 164 3.74 -1.56 2.91
C GLU A 164 3.81 -2.19 4.31
N SER A 165 3.84 -3.50 4.39
CA SER A 165 3.71 -4.20 5.68
C SER A 165 4.74 -5.30 5.92
N ASN A 166 5.79 -5.39 5.08
CA ASN A 166 6.72 -6.53 5.10
C ASN A 166 5.96 -7.87 5.04
N PHE A 167 5.04 -7.96 4.08
CA PHE A 167 4.18 -9.14 3.86
C PHE A 167 3.32 -9.47 5.09
N GLY A 168 2.66 -8.47 5.65
CA GLY A 168 1.75 -8.60 6.78
C GLY A 168 2.41 -8.64 8.17
N GLN A 169 3.73 -8.54 8.28
CA GLN A 169 4.41 -8.56 9.59
C GLN A 169 4.23 -7.26 10.38
N PHE A 170 3.94 -6.13 9.72
CA PHE A 170 3.81 -4.81 10.34
C PHE A 170 2.56 -4.09 9.80
N THR A 171 1.45 -4.26 10.48
CA THR A 171 0.17 -3.61 10.11
C THR A 171 -0.13 -2.37 10.95
N GLY A 172 0.73 -2.08 11.94
CA GLY A 172 0.55 -1.01 12.91
C GLY A 172 -0.11 -1.48 14.21
N VAL A 173 0.12 -0.72 15.28
CA VAL A 173 -0.32 -1.05 16.65
C VAL A 173 -1.02 0.14 17.32
N ARG A 174 -1.28 1.22 16.59
CA ARG A 174 -1.92 2.42 17.14
C ARG A 174 -3.42 2.38 16.88
N PRO A 175 -4.26 2.70 17.88
CA PRO A 175 -5.70 2.87 17.64
C PRO A 175 -5.92 3.92 16.53
N VAL A 176 -6.61 3.53 15.47
CA VAL A 176 -6.78 4.38 14.26
C VAL A 176 -7.51 5.67 14.58
N ILE A 177 -8.55 5.60 15.41
CA ILE A 177 -9.31 6.80 15.82
C ILE A 177 -8.42 7.78 16.56
N THR A 178 -7.60 7.31 17.52
CA THR A 178 -6.65 8.15 18.26
C THR A 178 -5.62 8.79 17.32
N ALA A 179 -5.06 8.00 16.39
CA ALA A 179 -4.08 8.50 15.44
C ALA A 179 -4.66 9.62 14.56
N LEU A 180 -5.82 9.38 13.98
CA LEU A 180 -6.46 10.35 13.08
C LEU A 180 -6.99 11.59 13.81
N ALA A 181 -7.57 11.42 15.01
CA ALA A 181 -8.02 12.55 15.82
C ALA A 181 -6.84 13.45 16.24
N THR A 182 -5.73 12.84 16.69
CA THR A 182 -4.49 13.55 17.04
C THR A 182 -3.98 14.39 15.87
N LEU A 183 -3.85 13.80 14.68
CA LEU A 183 -3.33 14.48 13.50
C LEU A 183 -4.31 15.51 12.91
N ALA A 184 -5.61 15.27 13.05
CA ALA A 184 -6.64 16.24 12.66
C ALA A 184 -6.66 17.46 13.57
N TYR A 185 -6.36 17.28 14.86
CA TYR A 185 -6.28 18.34 15.84
C TYR A 185 -4.96 19.13 15.77
N ASP A 186 -3.81 18.49 15.53
CA ASP A 186 -2.47 19.13 15.54
C ASP A 186 -2.29 20.30 14.54
N GLY A 187 -3.17 20.39 13.53
CA GLY A 187 -3.25 21.55 12.65
C GLY A 187 -2.33 21.56 11.44
N ARG A 188 -1.37 20.65 11.31
CA ARG A 188 -0.45 20.61 10.17
C ARG A 188 -1.15 20.19 8.86
N ARG A 189 -2.02 19.19 8.91
CA ARG A 189 -2.83 18.68 7.79
C ARG A 189 -4.28 18.41 8.23
N PRO A 190 -4.97 19.36 8.88
CA PRO A 190 -6.21 19.09 9.61
C PRO A 190 -7.32 18.59 8.69
N ALA A 191 -7.50 19.17 7.51
CA ALA A 191 -8.56 18.80 6.58
C ALA A 191 -8.43 17.34 6.10
N LEU A 192 -7.20 16.89 5.81
CA LEU A 192 -6.93 15.52 5.39
C LEU A 192 -7.31 14.54 6.50
N PHE A 193 -6.71 14.70 7.68
CA PHE A 193 -6.89 13.72 8.76
C PHE A 193 -8.29 13.78 9.37
N ARG A 194 -8.95 14.97 9.35
CA ARG A 194 -10.37 15.08 9.73
C ARG A 194 -11.27 14.30 8.78
N SER A 195 -11.01 14.37 7.47
CA SER A 195 -11.75 13.57 6.49
C SER A 195 -11.55 12.07 6.75
N GLU A 196 -10.30 11.63 6.97
CA GLU A 196 -10.00 10.22 7.25
C GLU A 196 -10.59 9.74 8.57
N LEU A 197 -10.67 10.60 9.60
CA LEU A 197 -11.33 10.31 10.88
C LEU A 197 -12.81 9.97 10.67
N PHE A 198 -13.54 10.76 9.87
CA PHE A 198 -14.94 10.46 9.57
C PHE A 198 -15.11 9.14 8.79
N GLN A 199 -14.18 8.81 7.88
CA GLN A 199 -14.20 7.52 7.19
C GLN A 199 -13.92 6.36 8.16
N ALA A 200 -12.99 6.54 9.11
CA ALA A 200 -12.70 5.55 10.15
C ALA A 200 -13.91 5.33 11.07
N LEU A 201 -14.59 6.39 11.50
CA LEU A 201 -15.82 6.30 12.25
C LEU A 201 -16.93 5.56 11.47
N ALA A 202 -17.04 5.83 10.16
CA ALA A 202 -18.01 5.14 9.30
C ALA A 202 -17.71 3.63 9.15
N ILE A 203 -16.44 3.22 9.14
CA ILE A 203 -16.02 1.81 9.13
C ILE A 203 -16.55 1.10 10.39
N VAL A 204 -16.34 1.72 11.57
CA VAL A 204 -16.80 1.18 12.85
C VAL A 204 -18.34 1.17 12.93
N ASP A 205 -18.99 2.27 12.52
CA ASP A 205 -20.45 2.43 12.56
C ASP A 205 -21.18 1.40 11.68
N LYS A 206 -20.58 1.00 10.56
CA LYS A 206 -21.06 -0.07 9.68
C LYS A 206 -20.75 -1.47 10.19
N GLY A 207 -20.01 -1.62 11.29
CA GLY A 207 -19.60 -2.91 11.83
C GLY A 207 -18.59 -3.66 10.95
N LEU A 208 -17.87 -2.95 10.08
CA LEU A 208 -16.85 -3.56 9.21
C LEU A 208 -15.60 -3.98 9.99
N VAL A 209 -15.32 -3.30 11.10
CA VAL A 209 -14.22 -3.60 12.03
C VAL A 209 -14.68 -3.34 13.46
N ASN A 210 -14.29 -4.20 14.40
CA ASN A 210 -14.51 -3.96 15.82
C ASN A 210 -13.55 -2.87 16.35
N LEU A 211 -14.08 -1.88 17.06
CA LEU A 211 -13.26 -0.76 17.54
C LEU A 211 -12.01 -1.17 18.35
N PRO A 212 -12.03 -2.15 19.26
CA PRO A 212 -10.84 -2.59 19.99
C PRO A 212 -9.74 -3.17 19.10
N GLU A 213 -10.10 -3.74 17.94
CA GLU A 213 -9.20 -4.35 16.96
C GLU A 213 -8.75 -3.36 15.88
N PHE A 214 -9.37 -2.16 15.86
CA PHE A 214 -9.12 -1.17 14.82
C PHE A 214 -7.79 -0.45 15.02
N ASN A 215 -6.72 -1.18 14.77
CA ASN A 215 -5.34 -0.71 14.85
C ASN A 215 -4.73 -0.50 13.48
N GLY A 216 -3.78 0.44 13.41
CA GLY A 216 -3.06 0.78 12.19
C GLY A 216 -1.73 1.47 12.47
N SER A 217 -1.20 2.15 11.45
CA SER A 217 0.02 2.94 11.57
C SER A 217 -0.21 4.20 12.42
N TRP A 218 0.89 4.89 12.74
CA TRP A 218 0.83 6.17 13.43
C TRP A 218 0.04 7.25 12.68
N ALA A 219 -0.11 7.10 11.36
CA ALA A 219 -0.85 8.03 10.50
C ALA A 219 -2.26 7.51 10.14
N GLY A 220 -2.72 6.42 10.77
CA GLY A 220 -4.06 5.88 10.57
C GLY A 220 -4.23 4.97 9.35
N ALA A 221 -3.13 4.54 8.70
CA ALA A 221 -3.19 3.54 7.65
C ALA A 221 -3.43 2.15 8.24
N ILE A 222 -4.29 1.33 7.59
CA ILE A 222 -4.86 0.10 8.15
C ILE A 222 -4.54 -1.13 7.30
N GLY A 223 -4.45 -2.26 8.00
CA GLY A 223 -4.25 -3.58 7.41
C GLY A 223 -2.91 -3.75 6.70
N GLN A 224 -2.75 -4.88 6.04
CA GLN A 224 -1.52 -5.20 5.32
C GLN A 224 -1.28 -4.32 4.08
N PRO A 225 -2.33 -3.85 3.34
CA PRO A 225 -2.18 -2.89 2.25
C PRO A 225 -1.83 -1.47 2.70
N GLN A 226 -1.86 -1.16 4.00
CA GLN A 226 -1.70 0.17 4.56
C GLN A 226 -2.63 1.21 3.93
N PHE A 227 -3.90 0.83 3.76
CA PHE A 227 -4.93 1.72 3.24
C PHE A 227 -5.30 2.80 4.24
N MET A 228 -5.50 4.01 3.77
CA MET A 228 -6.24 5.01 4.55
C MET A 228 -7.71 4.56 4.66
N PRO A 229 -8.46 4.95 5.71
CA PRO A 229 -9.88 4.58 5.85
C PRO A 229 -10.73 4.87 4.62
N SER A 230 -10.52 5.99 3.94
CA SER A 230 -11.17 6.31 2.68
C SER A 230 -10.85 5.31 1.57
N SER A 231 -9.60 4.86 1.50
CA SER A 231 -9.16 3.84 0.53
C SER A 231 -9.78 2.47 0.85
N PHE A 232 -9.87 2.10 2.13
CA PHE A 232 -10.55 0.88 2.56
C PHE A 232 -12.01 0.86 2.09
N LEU A 233 -12.77 1.90 2.40
CA LEU A 233 -14.19 1.99 2.00
C LEU A 233 -14.40 1.98 0.48
N LYS A 234 -13.42 2.41 -0.28
CA LYS A 234 -13.52 2.53 -1.74
C LYS A 234 -13.00 1.32 -2.48
N TYR A 235 -11.96 0.68 -1.99
CA TYR A 235 -11.19 -0.30 -2.76
C TYR A 235 -11.08 -1.69 -2.12
N ALA A 236 -11.31 -1.81 -0.80
CA ALA A 236 -11.23 -3.10 -0.15
C ALA A 236 -12.35 -4.02 -0.64
N VAL A 237 -12.02 -5.29 -0.83
CA VAL A 237 -12.93 -6.32 -1.35
C VAL A 237 -12.81 -7.61 -0.54
N ASP A 238 -13.92 -8.30 -0.39
CA ASP A 238 -13.98 -9.70 0.00
C ASP A 238 -13.67 -10.54 -1.26
N PHE A 239 -12.42 -10.94 -1.42
CA PHE A 239 -11.97 -11.64 -2.63
C PHE A 239 -12.08 -13.16 -2.50
N ASP A 240 -12.04 -13.72 -1.29
CA ASP A 240 -12.25 -15.15 -1.07
C ASP A 240 -13.73 -15.52 -0.95
N GLY A 241 -14.63 -14.53 -0.74
CA GLY A 241 -16.08 -14.70 -0.75
C GLY A 241 -16.62 -15.27 0.57
N ASP A 242 -15.91 -15.07 1.69
CA ASP A 242 -16.33 -15.55 3.02
C ASP A 242 -17.38 -14.66 3.70
N GLY A 243 -17.73 -13.53 3.07
CA GLY A 243 -18.70 -12.54 3.57
C GLY A 243 -18.08 -11.44 4.43
N LYS A 244 -16.76 -11.36 4.51
CA LYS A 244 -16.04 -10.33 5.25
C LYS A 244 -14.96 -9.69 4.36
N ILE A 245 -14.59 -8.46 4.69
CA ILE A 245 -13.45 -7.79 4.09
C ILE A 245 -12.32 -7.80 5.11
N ASP A 246 -11.40 -8.76 5.02
CA ASP A 246 -10.29 -8.92 5.95
C ASP A 246 -8.94 -8.59 5.31
N ILE A 247 -8.60 -7.32 5.30
CA ILE A 247 -7.28 -6.86 4.83
C ILE A 247 -6.18 -6.99 5.89
N TRP A 248 -6.48 -7.59 7.06
CA TRP A 248 -5.51 -7.80 8.15
C TRP A 248 -4.93 -9.21 8.13
N THR A 249 -5.74 -10.23 7.84
CA THR A 249 -5.33 -11.64 7.95
C THR A 249 -5.57 -12.48 6.70
N SER A 250 -6.49 -12.10 5.77
CA SER A 250 -6.73 -12.81 4.51
C SER A 250 -5.79 -12.35 3.39
N PRO A 251 -4.79 -13.14 2.94
CA PRO A 251 -3.98 -12.80 1.77
C PRO A 251 -4.81 -12.57 0.50
N ALA A 252 -5.96 -13.22 0.38
CA ALA A 252 -6.85 -13.08 -0.76
C ALA A 252 -7.46 -11.66 -0.82
N ASP A 253 -7.99 -11.19 0.30
CA ASP A 253 -8.55 -9.85 0.40
C ASP A 253 -7.50 -8.75 0.31
N VAL A 254 -6.32 -8.98 0.92
CA VAL A 254 -5.17 -8.09 0.82
C VAL A 254 -4.77 -7.87 -0.63
N LEU A 255 -4.50 -8.96 -1.37
CA LEU A 255 -4.07 -8.90 -2.77
C LEU A 255 -5.20 -8.43 -3.68
N GLY A 256 -6.44 -8.89 -3.46
CA GLY A 256 -7.63 -8.45 -4.17
C GLY A 256 -7.87 -6.95 -4.03
N SER A 257 -7.79 -6.43 -2.81
CA SER A 257 -7.98 -5.01 -2.51
C SER A 257 -6.88 -4.13 -3.15
N MET A 258 -5.61 -4.54 -3.06
CA MET A 258 -4.50 -3.85 -3.73
C MET A 258 -4.68 -3.85 -5.25
N ALA A 259 -5.07 -4.97 -5.83
CA ALA A 259 -5.29 -5.08 -7.26
C ALA A 259 -6.48 -4.22 -7.72
N ASN A 260 -7.58 -4.22 -6.97
CA ASN A 260 -8.74 -3.36 -7.24
C ASN A 260 -8.36 -1.87 -7.19
N TYR A 261 -7.53 -1.47 -6.21
CA TYR A 261 -6.99 -0.11 -6.14
C TYR A 261 -6.23 0.24 -7.42
N LEU A 262 -5.23 -0.55 -7.80
CA LEU A 262 -4.39 -0.29 -8.98
C LEU A 262 -5.21 -0.29 -10.28
N LYS A 263 -6.16 -1.21 -10.43
CA LYS A 263 -7.06 -1.25 -11.58
C LYS A 263 -7.89 0.03 -11.70
N THR A 264 -8.48 0.47 -10.59
CA THR A 264 -9.25 1.71 -10.51
C THR A 264 -8.38 2.95 -10.74
N ALA A 265 -7.11 2.91 -10.33
CA ALA A 265 -6.12 3.96 -10.61
C ALA A 265 -5.62 3.99 -12.06
N GLY A 266 -6.15 3.14 -12.95
CA GLY A 266 -5.86 3.15 -14.39
C GLY A 266 -4.73 2.23 -14.82
N TRP A 267 -4.44 1.16 -14.05
CA TRP A 267 -3.51 0.13 -14.49
C TRP A 267 -3.97 -0.52 -15.81
N THR A 268 -3.07 -0.61 -16.75
CA THR A 268 -3.29 -1.27 -18.05
C THR A 268 -2.54 -2.60 -18.08
N GLU A 269 -3.28 -3.70 -18.27
CA GLU A 269 -2.71 -5.05 -18.36
C GLU A 269 -1.71 -5.14 -19.52
N GLY A 270 -0.61 -5.88 -19.31
CA GLY A 270 0.45 -6.06 -20.30
C GLY A 270 1.38 -4.86 -20.48
N ALA A 271 1.03 -3.67 -19.99
CA ALA A 271 1.90 -2.51 -20.08
C ALA A 271 2.94 -2.52 -18.93
N ARG A 272 4.15 -2.01 -19.23
CA ARG A 272 5.23 -1.89 -18.25
C ARG A 272 5.04 -0.64 -17.37
N TRP A 273 5.64 -0.68 -16.16
CA TRP A 273 5.69 0.48 -15.27
C TRP A 273 6.73 1.52 -15.72
N GLY A 274 7.88 1.08 -16.24
CA GLY A 274 9.01 1.92 -16.63
C GLY A 274 10.25 1.09 -16.99
N ARG A 275 11.38 1.79 -17.06
CA ARG A 275 12.72 1.22 -17.19
C ARG A 275 13.81 2.14 -16.67
N GLU A 276 14.90 1.60 -16.17
CA GLU A 276 16.11 2.36 -15.90
C GLU A 276 16.82 2.71 -17.20
N VAL A 277 17.41 3.91 -17.26
CA VAL A 277 18.04 4.43 -18.48
C VAL A 277 19.38 5.09 -18.19
N LYS A 278 20.27 5.07 -19.17
CA LYS A 278 21.58 5.73 -19.11
C LYS A 278 21.49 7.11 -19.79
N ILE A 279 21.86 8.15 -19.01
CA ILE A 279 21.83 9.54 -19.47
C ILE A 279 23.18 10.19 -19.13
N SER A 280 23.90 10.68 -20.14
CA SER A 280 25.12 11.45 -19.93
C SER A 280 24.82 12.86 -19.41
N LYS A 281 25.81 13.53 -18.79
CA LYS A 281 25.65 14.93 -18.35
C LYS A 281 25.23 15.86 -19.49
N THR A 282 25.80 15.70 -20.68
CA THR A 282 25.46 16.50 -21.87
C THR A 282 24.02 16.27 -22.33
N VAL A 283 23.56 15.01 -22.32
CA VAL A 283 22.17 14.66 -22.66
C VAL A 283 21.21 15.21 -21.61
N MET A 284 21.56 15.13 -20.33
CA MET A 284 20.73 15.69 -19.25
C MET A 284 20.52 17.19 -19.43
N ALA A 285 21.57 17.96 -19.76
CA ALA A 285 21.47 19.39 -20.00
C ALA A 285 20.58 19.73 -21.22
N LYS A 286 20.55 18.86 -22.25
CA LYS A 286 19.60 19.00 -23.36
C LYS A 286 18.17 18.75 -22.93
N ILE A 287 17.95 17.70 -22.12
CA ILE A 287 16.62 17.36 -21.59
C ILE A 287 16.05 18.49 -20.74
N GLU A 288 16.84 19.06 -19.85
CA GLU A 288 16.42 20.17 -18.96
C GLU A 288 15.98 21.42 -19.75
N LYS A 289 16.54 21.64 -20.94
CA LYS A 289 16.14 22.74 -21.83
C LYS A 289 14.90 22.41 -22.66
N ALA A 290 14.74 21.13 -23.06
CA ALA A 290 13.73 20.72 -24.04
C ALA A 290 12.43 20.20 -23.41
N VAL A 291 12.50 19.62 -22.19
CA VAL A 291 11.37 18.93 -21.58
C VAL A 291 11.06 19.54 -20.22
N PRO A 292 9.96 20.29 -20.09
CA PRO A 292 9.61 20.94 -18.83
C PRO A 292 9.17 19.90 -17.79
N MET A 293 9.30 20.29 -16.52
CA MET A 293 8.74 19.53 -15.39
C MET A 293 7.20 19.66 -15.37
N ARG A 294 6.52 18.71 -14.75
CA ARG A 294 5.08 18.83 -14.49
C ARG A 294 4.84 19.93 -13.46
N SER A 295 3.78 20.72 -13.67
CA SER A 295 3.39 21.81 -12.78
C SER A 295 2.29 21.44 -11.77
N THR A 296 1.58 20.33 -11.99
CA THR A 296 0.40 19.92 -11.21
C THR A 296 0.53 18.52 -10.63
N GLY A 297 -0.34 18.19 -9.69
CA GLY A 297 -0.38 16.91 -9.00
C GLY A 297 0.38 16.93 -7.67
N CYS A 298 0.51 15.79 -7.07
CA CYS A 298 1.24 15.59 -5.83
C CYS A 298 2.77 15.79 -6.03
N ARG A 299 3.54 15.84 -4.94
CA ARG A 299 4.97 16.14 -4.99
C ARG A 299 5.72 15.27 -6.00
N ALA A 300 5.57 13.94 -5.94
CA ALA A 300 6.26 13.02 -6.84
C ALA A 300 5.94 13.30 -8.31
N ARG A 301 4.70 13.69 -8.63
CA ARG A 301 4.32 14.07 -10.01
C ARG A 301 5.01 15.35 -10.46
N ARG A 302 5.14 16.35 -9.60
CA ARG A 302 5.87 17.60 -9.94
C ARG A 302 7.38 17.41 -10.07
N GLU A 303 7.92 16.35 -9.48
CA GLU A 303 9.34 15.95 -9.61
C GLU A 303 9.61 15.13 -10.89
N MET A 304 8.61 14.90 -11.75
CA MET A 304 8.76 14.25 -13.05
C MET A 304 8.68 15.27 -14.19
N THR A 305 9.34 14.97 -15.31
CA THR A 305 9.11 15.72 -16.54
C THR A 305 7.71 15.50 -17.09
N GLN A 306 7.26 16.40 -17.96
CA GLN A 306 6.14 16.11 -18.85
C GLN A 306 6.43 14.85 -19.68
N ALA A 307 5.37 14.12 -20.02
CA ALA A 307 5.49 12.91 -20.83
C ALA A 307 5.82 13.26 -22.30
N ARG A 308 6.73 12.49 -22.90
CA ARG A 308 7.10 12.54 -24.32
C ARG A 308 7.13 11.13 -24.90
N PRO A 309 6.92 10.95 -26.20
CA PRO A 309 7.14 9.68 -26.88
C PRO A 309 8.56 9.14 -26.62
N VAL A 310 8.70 7.83 -26.47
CA VAL A 310 10.02 7.19 -26.25
C VAL A 310 10.99 7.48 -27.41
N SER A 311 10.48 7.68 -28.63
CA SER A 311 11.27 8.11 -29.78
C SER A 311 11.94 9.47 -29.55
N GLU A 312 11.25 10.45 -28.94
CA GLU A 312 11.86 11.76 -28.61
C GLU A 312 12.98 11.62 -27.55
N TRP A 313 12.80 10.77 -26.55
CA TRP A 313 13.85 10.47 -25.57
C TRP A 313 15.09 9.85 -26.23
N ARG A 314 14.88 8.92 -27.17
CA ARG A 314 15.96 8.33 -27.98
C ARG A 314 16.69 9.42 -28.80
N ASP A 315 15.95 10.32 -29.44
CA ASP A 315 16.51 11.36 -30.29
C ASP A 315 17.26 12.44 -29.49
N LEU A 316 16.88 12.64 -28.22
CA LEU A 316 17.64 13.44 -27.25
C LEU A 316 18.96 12.76 -26.84
N GLY A 317 19.10 11.43 -27.06
CA GLY A 317 20.29 10.66 -26.73
C GLY A 317 20.20 9.85 -25.46
N VAL A 318 19.00 9.59 -24.95
CA VAL A 318 18.77 8.64 -23.85
C VAL A 318 19.00 7.23 -24.35
N LEU A 319 19.71 6.39 -23.57
CA LEU A 319 20.08 5.03 -23.94
C LEU A 319 19.52 4.01 -22.92
N GLU A 320 19.40 2.76 -23.37
CA GLU A 320 19.25 1.61 -22.47
C GLU A 320 20.46 1.47 -21.56
N MET A 321 20.34 0.72 -20.46
CA MET A 321 21.44 0.53 -19.50
C MET A 321 22.67 -0.13 -20.11
N ASP A 322 22.50 -0.98 -21.13
CA ASP A 322 23.59 -1.61 -21.91
C ASP A 322 24.26 -0.67 -22.91
N GLY A 323 23.74 0.55 -23.08
CA GLY A 323 24.25 1.56 -24.01
C GLY A 323 23.62 1.49 -25.41
N THR A 324 22.68 0.62 -25.66
CA THR A 324 21.93 0.58 -26.93
C THR A 324 20.88 1.70 -27.00
N LYS A 325 20.41 1.98 -28.21
CA LYS A 325 19.35 2.99 -28.41
C LYS A 325 18.01 2.48 -27.88
N LEU A 326 17.23 3.37 -27.29
CA LEU A 326 15.83 3.09 -26.96
C LEU A 326 15.04 2.65 -28.19
N PRO A 327 14.03 1.76 -28.04
CA PRO A 327 13.19 1.33 -29.15
C PRO A 327 12.42 2.51 -29.77
N ALA A 328 12.14 2.41 -31.05
CA ALA A 328 11.26 3.36 -31.73
C ALA A 328 9.80 3.03 -31.40
N ALA A 329 9.30 3.57 -30.27
CA ALA A 329 7.94 3.35 -29.83
C ALA A 329 7.20 4.68 -29.61
N SER A 330 5.92 4.70 -29.92
CA SER A 330 5.01 5.81 -29.63
C SER A 330 4.58 5.89 -28.16
N LEU A 331 4.94 4.91 -27.36
CA LEU A 331 4.68 4.88 -25.93
C LEU A 331 5.24 6.14 -25.25
N SER A 332 4.41 6.82 -24.50
CA SER A 332 4.82 8.03 -23.76
C SER A 332 5.50 7.69 -22.44
N ALA A 333 6.56 8.43 -22.13
CA ALA A 333 7.32 8.31 -20.89
C ALA A 333 7.60 9.68 -20.27
N SER A 334 7.65 9.72 -18.94
CA SER A 334 8.22 10.84 -18.16
C SER A 334 9.55 10.41 -17.58
N LEU A 335 10.46 11.36 -17.38
CA LEU A 335 11.73 11.11 -16.71
C LEU A 335 11.57 11.33 -15.19
N VAL A 336 11.96 10.32 -14.41
CA VAL A 336 12.21 10.39 -12.97
C VAL A 336 13.72 10.37 -12.75
N ARG A 337 14.24 11.30 -11.97
CA ARG A 337 15.69 11.48 -11.75
C ARG A 337 16.07 11.14 -10.32
N GLY A 338 17.06 10.28 -10.16
CA GLY A 338 17.85 10.17 -8.94
C GLY A 338 19.16 10.95 -9.05
N GLN A 339 20.04 10.80 -8.09
CA GLN A 339 21.40 11.38 -8.13
C GLN A 339 22.31 10.57 -9.06
N LYS A 340 22.13 9.24 -9.10
CA LYS A 340 22.96 8.30 -9.87
C LYS A 340 22.14 7.52 -10.90
N ARG A 341 20.84 7.34 -10.66
CA ARG A 341 19.94 6.50 -11.45
C ARG A 341 18.85 7.35 -12.10
N ASN A 342 18.44 7.00 -13.31
CA ASN A 342 17.41 7.69 -14.05
C ASN A 342 16.41 6.68 -14.61
N PHE A 343 15.13 7.04 -14.66
CA PHE A 343 14.07 6.12 -15.07
C PHE A 343 13.13 6.80 -16.05
N LEU A 344 12.84 6.16 -17.17
CA LEU A 344 11.69 6.48 -18.00
C LEU A 344 10.50 5.70 -17.48
N VAL A 345 9.45 6.39 -17.05
CA VAL A 345 8.27 5.80 -16.41
C VAL A 345 7.05 5.99 -17.30
N TYR A 346 6.21 4.96 -17.38
CA TYR A 346 5.08 4.86 -18.32
C TYR A 346 3.73 5.03 -17.59
N GLN A 347 2.63 4.72 -18.30
CA GLN A 347 1.28 4.90 -17.77
C GLN A 347 1.05 4.14 -16.45
N ASN A 348 1.47 2.88 -16.35
CA ASN A 348 1.25 2.08 -15.13
C ASN A 348 1.99 2.61 -13.89
N TYR A 349 3.05 3.39 -14.08
CA TYR A 349 3.70 4.10 -12.99
C TYR A 349 2.77 5.08 -12.29
N GLN A 350 1.82 5.67 -13.02
CA GLN A 350 0.86 6.61 -12.44
C GLN A 350 -0.09 5.91 -11.46
N ALA A 351 -0.47 4.65 -11.71
CA ALA A 351 -1.27 3.87 -10.77
C ALA A 351 -0.51 3.58 -9.46
N ILE A 352 0.81 3.34 -9.53
CA ILE A 352 1.64 3.18 -8.33
C ILE A 352 1.77 4.51 -7.57
N ILE A 353 1.91 5.64 -8.28
CA ILE A 353 1.95 6.99 -7.67
C ILE A 353 0.61 7.35 -7.01
N GLU A 354 -0.53 6.89 -7.53
CA GLU A 354 -1.83 7.05 -6.84
C GLU A 354 -1.87 6.29 -5.52
N TYR A 355 -1.28 5.08 -5.47
CA TYR A 355 -1.19 4.29 -4.25
C TYR A 355 -0.33 4.99 -3.19
N ASN A 356 0.86 5.45 -3.59
CA ASN A 356 1.76 6.21 -2.71
C ASN A 356 2.51 7.27 -3.53
N CYS A 357 2.27 8.56 -3.22
CA CYS A 357 2.86 9.68 -3.96
C CYS A 357 4.34 9.90 -3.60
N SER A 358 5.18 8.92 -3.95
CA SER A 358 6.63 8.96 -3.80
C SER A 358 7.32 8.31 -4.99
N ASN A 359 8.20 9.04 -5.69
CA ASN A 359 9.00 8.47 -6.78
C ASN A 359 9.94 7.37 -6.27
N ALA A 360 10.50 7.53 -5.08
CA ALA A 360 11.37 6.53 -4.48
C ALA A 360 10.60 5.22 -4.20
N TYR A 361 9.37 5.32 -3.68
CA TYR A 361 8.49 4.19 -3.49
C TYR A 361 8.13 3.52 -4.82
N ALA A 362 7.61 4.28 -5.77
CA ALA A 362 7.09 3.72 -7.02
C ALA A 362 8.20 3.06 -7.88
N VAL A 363 9.40 3.64 -7.92
CA VAL A 363 10.58 3.01 -8.53
C VAL A 363 10.96 1.72 -7.80
N SER A 364 10.91 1.71 -6.46
CA SER A 364 11.21 0.50 -5.68
C SER A 364 10.21 -0.63 -5.97
N VAL A 365 8.90 -0.33 -6.04
CA VAL A 365 7.87 -1.29 -6.46
C VAL A 365 8.24 -1.90 -7.81
N GLY A 366 8.52 -1.06 -8.81
CA GLY A 366 8.84 -1.53 -10.16
C GLY A 366 10.10 -2.40 -10.21
N LEU A 367 11.16 -2.00 -9.52
CA LEU A 367 12.43 -2.73 -9.51
C LEU A 367 12.34 -4.06 -8.74
N ILE A 368 11.63 -4.11 -7.62
CA ILE A 368 11.37 -5.35 -6.88
C ILE A 368 10.56 -6.29 -7.76
N ALA A 369 9.49 -5.79 -8.41
CA ALA A 369 8.67 -6.57 -9.31
C ALA A 369 9.47 -7.15 -10.49
N ASP A 370 10.35 -6.36 -11.10
CA ASP A 370 11.24 -6.82 -12.18
C ASP A 370 12.20 -7.92 -11.70
N LYS A 371 12.66 -7.89 -10.44
CA LYS A 371 13.50 -8.95 -9.86
C LYS A 371 12.71 -10.24 -9.63
N ILE A 372 11.54 -10.14 -9.00
CA ILE A 372 10.65 -11.28 -8.78
C ILE A 372 10.32 -11.95 -10.12
N ALA A 373 9.95 -11.20 -11.15
CA ALA A 373 9.58 -11.74 -12.46
C ALA A 373 10.72 -12.49 -13.16
N ARG A 374 11.99 -12.14 -12.90
CA ARG A 374 13.16 -12.88 -13.43
C ARG A 374 13.40 -14.20 -12.70
N GLU A 375 13.12 -14.24 -11.39
CA GLU A 375 13.33 -15.43 -10.56
C GLU A 375 12.17 -16.42 -10.65
N THR A 376 10.97 -15.92 -11.01
CA THR A 376 9.74 -16.72 -11.19
C THR A 376 9.15 -16.49 -12.58
N PRO A 377 9.83 -16.92 -13.67
CA PRO A 377 9.30 -16.75 -15.01
C PRO A 377 7.95 -17.46 -15.14
N ALA A 378 6.97 -16.78 -15.74
CA ALA A 378 5.72 -17.41 -16.12
C ALA A 378 6.03 -18.59 -17.07
N LYS A 379 5.47 -19.78 -16.74
CA LYS A 379 5.58 -20.95 -17.62
C LYS A 379 4.71 -20.77 -18.84
#